data_e2938aada9c97b9c692d468fa8992ac3
#
_entry.id   e2938aada9c97b9c692d468fa8992ac3
#
_cell.length_a   1.000
_cell.length_b   1.000
_cell.length_c   1.000
_cell.angle_alpha   90.00
_cell.angle_beta   90.00
_cell.angle_gamma   90.00
#
_symmetry.space_group_name_H-M   'P 1'
#
loop_
_entity.id
_entity.type
_entity.pdbx_description
1 polymer ?
#
loop_
_entity_poly.entity_id
_entity_poly.type
_entity_poly.pdbx_seq_one_letter_code
_entity_poly.pdbx_strand_id
1 'polypeptide(L)'
;MATDVLNLEPTNQNIGRRPPWIKVRAPGGENYQRLIGLMRSNQLHTVCEEAQCPNIGECWGSGTATFMMMGNICTRSCGFCDVITGRPRVLDWAEPRRIAAAVKQMNLKHAVVTSVNRDERDDGGAPLFAMVIREIRLQHPGLSLIHI
;
A
#
# COMPACT_ATOMS: atom_id res chain seq x y z
N MET A 1 -40.58 -8.75 21.83
CA MET A 1 -39.16 -8.56 22.10
C MET A 1 -38.72 -7.36 21.27
N ALA A 2 -38.56 -6.21 21.94
CA ALA A 2 -38.17 -4.96 21.28
C ALA A 2 -36.67 -4.98 20.99
N THR A 3 -36.30 -4.78 19.73
CA THR A 3 -34.93 -4.55 19.31
C THR A 3 -34.57 -3.12 19.67
N ASP A 4 -33.76 -2.93 20.71
CA ASP A 4 -33.10 -1.65 20.99
C ASP A 4 -32.15 -1.31 19.83
N VAL A 5 -32.63 -0.46 18.95
CA VAL A 5 -31.79 0.20 17.97
C VAL A 5 -30.98 1.26 18.75
N LEU A 6 -29.69 1.04 18.90
CA LEU A 6 -28.75 2.03 19.44
C LEU A 6 -28.87 3.32 18.62
N ASN A 7 -29.58 4.28 19.17
CA ASN A 7 -29.69 5.63 18.64
C ASN A 7 -28.35 6.35 18.88
N LEU A 8 -27.40 6.18 17.95
CA LEU A 8 -26.16 6.94 17.93
C LEU A 8 -26.48 8.36 17.45
N GLU A 9 -26.88 9.23 18.38
CA GLU A 9 -26.90 10.67 18.13
C GLU A 9 -25.51 11.08 17.65
N PRO A 10 -25.38 11.80 16.52
CA PRO A 10 -24.10 12.35 16.13
C PRO A 10 -23.69 13.38 17.18
N THR A 11 -22.86 12.99 18.11
CA THR A 11 -22.22 13.91 19.03
C THR A 11 -21.31 14.81 18.20
N ASN A 12 -21.82 15.98 17.83
CA ASN A 12 -21.03 17.10 17.35
C ASN A 12 -20.20 17.64 18.53
N GLN A 13 -19.35 16.79 19.09
CA GLN A 13 -18.33 17.20 20.03
C GLN A 13 -17.34 18.00 19.21
N ASN A 14 -17.27 19.27 19.50
CA ASN A 14 -16.22 20.19 19.10
C ASN A 14 -14.90 19.47 19.35
N ILE A 15 -14.35 18.82 18.31
CA ILE A 15 -13.11 18.05 18.41
C ILE A 15 -12.03 19.09 18.67
N GLY A 16 -11.77 19.32 19.96
CA GLY A 16 -10.78 20.26 20.44
C GLY A 16 -9.42 20.04 19.75
N ARG A 17 -8.57 21.04 19.82
CA ARG A 17 -7.22 20.98 19.26
C ARG A 17 -6.56 19.65 19.60
N ARG A 18 -6.07 18.92 18.59
CA ARG A 18 -5.39 17.63 18.80
C ARG A 18 -4.33 17.75 19.89
N PRO A 19 -4.17 16.74 20.75
CA PRO A 19 -3.12 16.76 21.77
C PRO A 19 -1.75 17.06 21.18
N PRO A 20 -0.88 17.82 21.89
CA PRO A 20 0.42 18.25 21.36
C PRO A 20 1.36 17.11 20.95
N TRP A 21 1.14 15.91 21.49
CA TRP A 21 1.93 14.73 21.20
C TRP A 21 1.50 14.03 19.89
N ILE A 22 0.31 14.32 19.35
CA ILE A 22 -0.09 13.85 18.03
C ILE A 22 0.52 14.78 16.97
N LYS A 23 1.79 14.55 16.68
CA LYS A 23 2.52 15.26 15.62
C LYS A 23 3.18 14.25 14.72
N VAL A 24 2.92 14.36 13.42
CA VAL A 24 3.62 13.61 12.38
C VAL A 24 4.40 14.60 11.54
N ARG A 25 5.65 14.27 11.20
CA ARG A 25 6.41 15.04 10.21
C ARG A 25 5.74 14.88 8.86
N ALA A 26 5.46 15.99 8.19
CA ALA A 26 5.03 15.93 6.80
C ALA A 26 6.08 15.17 5.99
N PRO A 27 5.68 14.23 5.12
CA PRO A 27 6.61 13.54 4.26
C PRO A 27 7.27 14.54 3.32
N GLY A 28 8.61 14.53 3.28
CA GLY A 28 9.38 15.51 2.50
C GLY A 28 10.87 15.18 2.48
N GLY A 29 11.64 16.03 1.82
CA GLY A 29 13.08 15.86 1.64
C GLY A 29 13.45 15.11 0.36
N GLU A 30 14.73 15.19 -0.01
CA GLU A 30 15.26 14.65 -1.27
C GLU A 30 15.03 13.14 -1.41
N ASN A 31 15.24 12.39 -0.33
CA ASN A 31 15.03 10.93 -0.36
C ASN A 31 13.58 10.58 -0.65
N TYR A 32 12.62 11.25 -0.02
CA TYR A 32 11.21 11.03 -0.26
C TYR A 32 10.84 11.33 -1.72
N GLN A 33 11.29 12.47 -2.25
CA GLN A 33 11.05 12.84 -3.65
C GLN A 33 11.68 11.84 -4.63
N ARG A 34 12.88 11.37 -4.33
CA ARG A 34 13.55 10.31 -5.11
C ARG A 34 12.72 9.03 -5.14
N LEU A 35 12.18 8.62 -4.01
CA LEU A 35 11.39 7.38 -3.90
C LEU A 35 10.04 7.50 -4.60
N ILE A 36 9.36 8.63 -4.49
CA ILE A 36 8.15 8.94 -5.29
C ILE A 36 8.46 8.86 -6.78
N GLY A 37 9.55 9.50 -7.23
CA GLY A 37 9.98 9.45 -8.62
C GLY A 37 10.25 8.01 -9.09
N LEU A 38 10.85 7.19 -8.24
CA LEU A 38 11.10 5.78 -8.51
C LEU A 38 9.78 5.00 -8.70
N MET A 39 8.79 5.21 -7.84
CA MET A 39 7.48 4.57 -7.96
C MET A 39 6.80 4.96 -9.29
N ARG A 40 6.79 6.25 -9.62
CA ARG A 40 6.17 6.76 -10.86
C ARG A 40 6.87 6.24 -12.11
N SER A 41 8.21 6.25 -12.16
CA SER A 41 8.99 5.78 -13.32
C SER A 41 8.81 4.28 -13.57
N ASN A 42 8.57 3.50 -12.51
CA ASN A 42 8.33 2.07 -12.61
C ASN A 42 6.84 1.70 -12.70
N GLN A 43 5.94 2.68 -12.75
CA GLN A 43 4.47 2.45 -12.76
C GLN A 43 4.03 1.52 -11.62
N LEU A 44 4.56 1.76 -10.43
CA LEU A 44 4.26 1.00 -9.22
C LEU A 44 3.36 1.79 -8.28
N HIS A 45 2.61 1.06 -7.47
CA HIS A 45 1.68 1.58 -6.48
C HIS A 45 2.08 1.10 -5.08
N THR A 46 1.86 1.95 -4.09
CA THR A 46 2.06 1.58 -2.68
C THR A 46 0.80 1.90 -1.89
N VAL A 47 0.47 1.05 -0.94
CA VAL A 47 -0.60 1.34 0.03
C VAL A 47 -0.30 2.62 0.80
N CYS A 48 0.99 2.91 1.01
CA CYS A 48 1.42 4.11 1.71
C CYS A 48 0.98 5.40 1.02
N GLU A 49 0.98 5.42 -0.32
CA GLU A 49 0.50 6.56 -1.11
C GLU A 49 -1.01 6.54 -1.27
N GLU A 50 -1.59 5.42 -1.71
CA GLU A 50 -3.03 5.29 -2.00
C GLU A 50 -3.89 5.52 -0.74
N ALA A 51 -3.42 5.08 0.43
CA ALA A 51 -4.09 5.31 1.72
C ALA A 51 -3.71 6.64 2.39
N GLN A 52 -2.96 7.52 1.72
CA GLN A 52 -2.49 8.80 2.25
C GLN A 52 -1.87 8.67 3.66
N CYS A 53 -1.07 7.61 3.85
CA CYS A 53 -0.54 7.24 5.15
C CYS A 53 0.36 8.35 5.74
N PRO A 54 0.05 8.88 6.93
CA PRO A 54 0.85 9.95 7.53
C PRO A 54 2.28 9.52 7.89
N ASN A 55 2.53 8.23 8.02
CA ASN A 55 3.82 7.68 8.43
C ASN A 55 4.74 7.35 7.24
N ILE A 56 4.33 7.64 6.01
CA ILE A 56 5.07 7.26 4.79
C ILE A 56 6.52 7.73 4.81
N GLY A 57 6.77 8.96 5.26
CA GLY A 57 8.13 9.53 5.33
C GLY A 57 9.03 8.80 6.31
N GLU A 58 8.50 8.41 7.46
CA GLU A 58 9.23 7.65 8.49
C GLU A 58 9.49 6.21 8.03
N CYS A 59 8.45 5.51 7.53
CA CYS A 59 8.57 4.14 7.05
C CYS A 59 9.58 4.01 5.91
N TRP A 60 9.47 4.86 4.91
CA TRP A 60 10.39 4.86 3.78
C TRP A 60 11.82 5.26 4.19
N GLY A 61 11.94 6.21 5.14
CA GLY A 61 13.22 6.60 5.71
C GLY A 61 13.90 5.49 6.50
N SER A 62 13.12 4.62 7.16
CA SER A 62 13.63 3.46 7.91
C SER A 62 13.86 2.21 7.05
N GLY A 63 13.50 2.26 5.76
CA GLY A 63 13.66 1.16 4.82
C GLY A 63 12.51 0.15 4.85
N THR A 64 11.28 0.62 5.12
CA THR A 64 10.06 -0.18 5.08
C THR A 64 9.08 0.40 4.07
N ALA A 65 8.52 -0.45 3.18
CA ALA A 65 7.47 -0.05 2.24
C ALA A 65 6.45 -1.17 2.03
N THR A 66 5.19 -0.77 1.73
CA THR A 66 4.09 -1.68 1.40
C THR A 66 3.70 -1.48 -0.04
N PHE A 67 4.08 -2.42 -0.89
CA PHE A 67 3.71 -2.42 -2.30
C PHE A 67 2.29 -2.94 -2.50
N MET A 68 1.57 -2.30 -3.40
CA MET A 68 0.25 -2.74 -3.84
C MET A 68 0.35 -3.18 -5.29
N MET A 69 0.16 -4.46 -5.54
CA MET A 69 0.27 -5.06 -6.87
C MET A 69 -1.09 -5.26 -7.53
N MET A 70 -1.05 -5.62 -8.80
CA MET A 70 -2.19 -5.78 -9.69
C MET A 70 -2.90 -4.46 -10.04
N GLY A 71 -2.16 -3.34 -9.94
CA GLY A 71 -2.64 -1.99 -10.24
C GLY A 71 -3.22 -1.27 -9.03
N ASN A 72 -3.94 -0.17 -9.30
CA ASN A 72 -4.52 0.73 -8.29
C ASN A 72 -6.05 0.81 -8.35
N ILE A 73 -6.70 -0.10 -9.07
CA ILE A 73 -8.17 -0.17 -9.16
C ILE A 73 -8.62 -1.49 -8.56
N CYS A 74 -9.45 -1.42 -7.52
CA CYS A 74 -9.99 -2.57 -6.82
C CYS A 74 -11.41 -2.88 -7.28
N THR A 75 -11.78 -4.17 -7.34
CA THR A 75 -13.15 -4.59 -7.66
C THR A 75 -14.12 -4.40 -6.48
N ARG A 76 -13.61 -4.17 -5.27
CA ARG A 76 -14.40 -4.01 -4.04
C ARG A 76 -14.30 -2.60 -3.48
N SER A 77 -15.41 -2.14 -2.85
CA SER A 77 -15.54 -0.85 -2.17
C SER A 77 -15.63 -1.04 -0.66
N CYS A 78 -14.50 -1.27 -0.01
CA CYS A 78 -14.48 -1.41 1.45
C CYS A 78 -14.60 -0.03 2.11
N GLY A 79 -15.49 0.13 3.10
CA GLY A 79 -15.80 1.42 3.71
C GLY A 79 -14.65 2.10 4.48
N PHE A 80 -13.54 1.41 4.70
CA PHE A 80 -12.34 1.93 5.36
C PHE A 80 -11.14 2.12 4.40
N CYS A 81 -11.33 1.85 3.09
CA CYS A 81 -10.25 1.79 2.11
C CYS A 81 -10.36 2.97 1.14
N ASP A 82 -9.25 3.66 0.91
CA ASP A 82 -9.18 4.84 0.02
C ASP A 82 -8.76 4.47 -1.41
N VAL A 83 -8.57 3.17 -1.70
CA VAL A 83 -8.21 2.68 -3.04
C VAL A 83 -9.40 2.83 -3.99
N ILE A 84 -9.14 3.30 -5.19
CA ILE A 84 -10.15 3.53 -6.22
C ILE A 84 -10.90 2.24 -6.55
N THR A 85 -12.23 2.28 -6.45
CA THR A 85 -13.11 1.16 -6.85
C THR A 85 -13.49 1.28 -8.32
N GLY A 86 -13.43 0.16 -9.06
CA GLY A 86 -13.82 0.15 -10.46
C GLY A 86 -13.49 -1.16 -11.19
N ARG A 87 -13.45 -1.07 -12.51
CA ARG A 87 -13.00 -2.19 -13.35
C ARG A 87 -11.49 -2.11 -13.56
N PRO A 88 -10.71 -3.06 -13.04
CA PRO A 88 -9.26 -3.07 -13.21
C PRO A 88 -8.88 -3.27 -14.69
N ARG A 89 -7.69 -2.76 -15.02
CA ARG A 89 -7.08 -3.02 -16.32
C ARG A 89 -6.55 -4.45 -16.42
N VAL A 90 -6.11 -4.85 -17.61
CA VAL A 90 -5.40 -6.12 -17.83
C VAL A 90 -4.20 -6.20 -16.89
N LEU A 91 -3.95 -7.40 -16.36
CA LEU A 91 -2.80 -7.64 -15.47
C LEU A 91 -1.48 -7.43 -16.22
N ASP A 92 -0.56 -6.78 -15.54
CA ASP A 92 0.80 -6.59 -16.03
C ASP A 92 1.74 -7.65 -15.45
N TRP A 93 2.06 -8.64 -16.24
CA TRP A 93 2.96 -9.73 -15.85
C TRP A 93 4.42 -9.30 -15.67
N ALA A 94 4.80 -8.07 -16.07
CA ALA A 94 6.11 -7.49 -15.82
C ALA A 94 6.20 -6.76 -14.46
N GLU A 95 5.06 -6.47 -13.82
CA GLU A 95 5.01 -5.78 -12.52
C GLU A 95 5.86 -6.46 -11.44
N PRO A 96 5.89 -7.82 -11.29
CA PRO A 96 6.72 -8.51 -10.32
C PRO A 96 8.21 -8.14 -10.40
N ARG A 97 8.75 -8.08 -11.61
CA ARG A 97 10.16 -7.71 -11.83
C ARG A 97 10.44 -6.26 -11.47
N ARG A 98 9.50 -5.36 -11.80
CA ARG A 98 9.63 -3.93 -11.46
C ARG A 98 9.56 -3.71 -9.95
N ILE A 99 8.67 -4.44 -9.23
CA ILE A 99 8.61 -4.40 -7.77
C ILE A 99 9.95 -4.85 -7.17
N ALA A 100 10.50 -5.98 -7.61
CA ALA A 100 11.77 -6.48 -7.11
C ALA A 100 12.93 -5.51 -7.38
N ALA A 101 12.95 -4.88 -8.55
CA ALA A 101 13.94 -3.86 -8.89
C ALA A 101 13.78 -2.60 -8.01
N ALA A 102 12.55 -2.16 -7.74
CA ALA A 102 12.26 -1.03 -6.87
C ALA A 102 12.67 -1.32 -5.42
N VAL A 103 12.36 -2.49 -4.89
CA VAL A 103 12.78 -2.96 -3.55
C VAL A 103 14.29 -2.84 -3.39
N LYS A 104 15.05 -3.29 -4.40
CA LYS A 104 16.51 -3.20 -4.42
C LYS A 104 17.00 -1.75 -4.49
N GLN A 105 16.42 -0.93 -5.37
CA GLN A 105 16.80 0.48 -5.54
C GLN A 105 16.46 1.34 -4.33
N MET A 106 15.38 1.01 -3.61
CA MET A 106 15.01 1.66 -2.35
C MET A 106 15.91 1.23 -1.19
N ASN A 107 16.70 0.18 -1.35
CA ASN A 107 17.52 -0.42 -0.30
C ASN A 107 16.69 -0.77 0.95
N LEU A 108 15.55 -1.44 0.74
CA LEU A 108 14.65 -1.78 1.84
C LEU A 108 15.24 -2.85 2.76
N LYS A 109 14.90 -2.75 4.02
CA LYS A 109 15.15 -3.76 5.05
C LYS A 109 13.95 -4.68 5.22
N HIS A 110 12.76 -4.12 5.00
CA HIS A 110 11.49 -4.83 5.11
C HIS A 110 10.53 -4.40 4.01
N ALA A 111 9.94 -5.36 3.33
CA ALA A 111 8.90 -5.13 2.34
C ALA A 111 7.64 -5.91 2.68
N VAL A 112 6.51 -5.25 2.53
CA VAL A 112 5.18 -5.87 2.55
C VAL A 112 4.64 -5.85 1.13
N VAL A 113 4.08 -6.95 0.68
CA VAL A 113 3.43 -7.07 -0.62
C VAL A 113 1.96 -7.42 -0.42
N THR A 114 1.10 -6.57 -0.89
CA THR A 114 -0.35 -6.76 -0.91
C THR A 114 -0.90 -6.46 -2.30
N SER A 115 -2.19 -6.55 -2.49
CA SER A 115 -2.83 -6.29 -3.79
C SER A 115 -4.18 -5.62 -3.64
N VAL A 116 -4.65 -5.02 -4.74
CA VAL A 116 -6.08 -4.77 -4.94
C VAL A 116 -6.83 -6.09 -5.10
N ASN A 117 -8.12 -6.09 -4.79
CA ASN A 117 -8.95 -7.26 -5.08
C ASN A 117 -9.27 -7.34 -6.57
N ARG A 118 -9.28 -8.55 -7.10
CA ARG A 118 -9.48 -8.90 -8.52
C ARG A 118 -10.50 -10.03 -8.63
N ASP A 119 -11.78 -9.73 -8.28
CA ASP A 119 -12.86 -10.73 -8.26
C ASP A 119 -13.16 -11.35 -9.63
N GLU A 120 -12.69 -10.73 -10.72
CA GLU A 120 -12.79 -11.28 -12.07
C GLU A 120 -11.81 -12.44 -12.33
N ARG A 121 -10.97 -12.77 -11.33
CA ARG A 121 -9.98 -13.85 -11.46
C ARG A 121 -10.26 -14.96 -10.47
N ASP A 122 -10.40 -16.17 -10.98
CA ASP A 122 -10.62 -17.38 -10.19
C ASP A 122 -9.41 -17.72 -9.27
N ASP A 123 -8.20 -17.31 -9.72
CA ASP A 123 -6.95 -17.55 -8.97
C ASP A 123 -6.63 -16.46 -7.95
N GLY A 124 -7.46 -15.40 -7.84
CA GLY A 124 -7.24 -14.27 -6.96
C GLY A 124 -5.90 -13.53 -7.17
N GLY A 125 -5.18 -13.82 -8.28
CA GLY A 125 -3.86 -13.26 -8.56
C GLY A 125 -2.70 -13.99 -7.88
N ALA A 126 -2.93 -15.16 -7.29
CA ALA A 126 -1.90 -15.94 -6.58
C ALA A 126 -0.61 -16.17 -7.41
N PRO A 127 -0.66 -16.42 -8.74
CA PRO A 127 0.56 -16.55 -9.54
C PRO A 127 1.44 -15.30 -9.52
N LEU A 128 0.84 -14.09 -9.49
CA LEU A 128 1.63 -12.85 -9.42
C LEU A 128 2.31 -12.71 -8.06
N PHE A 129 1.62 -13.06 -6.96
CA PHE A 129 2.24 -13.09 -5.64
C PHE A 129 3.45 -14.03 -5.62
N ALA A 130 3.30 -15.24 -6.15
CA ALA A 130 4.40 -16.20 -6.24
C ALA A 130 5.58 -15.65 -7.07
N MET A 131 5.30 -14.97 -8.17
CA MET A 131 6.31 -14.33 -9.01
C MET A 131 7.03 -13.20 -8.27
N VAL A 132 6.31 -12.29 -7.61
CA VAL A 132 6.90 -11.18 -6.84
C VAL A 132 7.83 -11.71 -5.75
N ILE A 133 7.39 -12.72 -5.00
CA ILE A 133 8.19 -13.31 -3.93
C ILE A 133 9.49 -13.91 -4.50
N ARG A 134 9.40 -14.65 -5.61
CA ARG A 134 10.57 -15.25 -6.27
C ARG A 134 11.53 -14.19 -6.79
N GLU A 135 11.04 -13.17 -7.49
CA GLU A 135 11.85 -12.10 -8.04
C GLU A 135 12.54 -11.29 -6.93
N ILE A 136 11.85 -10.99 -5.83
CA ILE A 136 12.45 -10.30 -4.67
C ILE A 136 13.54 -11.20 -4.05
N ARG A 137 13.26 -12.48 -3.83
CA ARG A 137 14.26 -13.41 -3.25
C ARG A 137 15.50 -13.59 -4.13
N LEU A 138 15.34 -13.57 -5.45
CA LEU A 138 16.47 -13.62 -6.39
C LEU A 138 17.34 -12.37 -6.33
N GLN A 139 16.71 -11.18 -6.24
CA GLN A 139 17.45 -9.91 -6.29
C GLN A 139 17.91 -9.43 -4.91
N HIS A 140 17.23 -9.86 -3.84
CA HIS A 140 17.50 -9.44 -2.46
C HIS A 140 17.23 -10.59 -1.46
N PRO A 141 18.12 -11.62 -1.40
CA PRO A 141 17.88 -12.85 -0.62
C PRO A 141 17.65 -12.61 0.88
N GLY A 142 18.30 -11.59 1.46
CA GLY A 142 18.25 -11.28 2.88
C GLY A 142 17.09 -10.36 3.31
N LEU A 143 16.24 -9.94 2.39
CA LEU A 143 15.16 -9.02 2.72
C LEU A 143 14.12 -9.69 3.63
N SER A 144 13.69 -8.97 4.68
CA SER A 144 12.49 -9.34 5.41
C SER A 144 11.26 -9.06 4.54
N LEU A 145 10.48 -10.08 4.21
CA LEU A 145 9.37 -10.01 3.27
C LEU A 145 8.12 -10.64 3.88
N ILE A 146 7.03 -9.89 3.87
CA ILE A 146 5.68 -10.35 4.20
C ILE A 146 4.78 -10.18 2.97
N HIS A 147 3.87 -11.12 2.75
CA HIS A 147 2.78 -10.98 1.77
C HIS A 147 1.43 -11.23 2.47
N ILE A 148 0.42 -10.49 2.04
CA ILE A 148 -0.93 -10.49 2.62
C ILE A 148 -1.93 -10.73 1.50
#